data_580fa0c84a58b7be4726dc8f4d4c2b8a
#
_entry.id   580fa0c84a58b7be4726dc8f4d4c2b8a
#
_cell.length_a   1.000
_cell.length_b   1.000
_cell.length_c   1.000
_cell.angle_alpha   90.00
_cell.angle_beta   90.00
_cell.angle_gamma   90.00
#
_symmetry.space_group_name_H-M   'P 1'
#
loop_
_entity.id
_entity.type
_entity.pdbx_description
1 polymer ?
#
loop_
_entity_poly.entity_id
_entity_poly.type
_entity_poly.pdbx_seq_one_letter_code
_entity_poly.pdbx_strand_id
1 'polypeptide(L)'
;MKIQSLGPQDSIGAVLAQTYNLPGKIISKGTFVTNEIVAYLETGNVQKILCAVPEEGDIHEDEAAEAISNAIDKNRIYAEKASTGRVNFKSQSLCLVRYERDLIKEVNLVDESIAFSIVEHLSLIHI
;
A
#
# COMPACT_ATOMS: atom_id res chain seq x y z
N MET A 1 5.90 13.11 -4.66
CA MET A 1 5.52 13.13 -3.21
C MET A 1 6.63 13.74 -2.39
N LYS A 2 6.36 14.75 -1.58
CA LYS A 2 7.37 15.43 -0.73
C LYS A 2 7.12 15.20 0.74
N ILE A 3 8.18 14.89 1.51
CA ILE A 3 8.09 14.79 2.97
C ILE A 3 8.24 16.19 3.56
N GLN A 4 7.25 16.61 4.34
CA GLN A 4 7.20 17.92 4.96
C GLN A 4 6.73 17.83 6.42
N SER A 5 7.13 18.82 7.22
CA SER A 5 6.63 18.97 8.59
C SER A 5 5.58 20.08 8.60
N LEU A 6 4.33 19.71 8.77
CA LEU A 6 3.17 20.63 8.70
C LEU A 6 2.42 20.68 10.01
N GLY A 7 1.64 21.74 10.22
CA GLY A 7 0.63 21.76 11.27
C GLY A 7 -0.49 20.75 10.98
N PRO A 8 -1.23 20.29 12.02
CA PRO A 8 -2.31 19.31 11.82
C PRO A 8 -3.34 19.76 10.77
N GLN A 9 -3.77 21.00 10.78
CA GLN A 9 -4.75 21.53 9.83
C GLN A 9 -4.21 21.58 8.38
N ASP A 10 -2.93 21.97 8.22
CA ASP A 10 -2.30 22.11 6.92
C ASP A 10 -1.94 20.74 6.29
N SER A 11 -2.05 19.67 7.07
CA SER A 11 -1.71 18.31 6.63
C SER A 11 -2.90 17.51 6.09
N ILE A 12 -4.09 18.09 6.07
CA ILE A 12 -5.28 17.41 5.53
C ILE A 12 -5.01 17.01 4.06
N GLY A 13 -5.26 15.74 3.75
CA GLY A 13 -4.97 15.18 2.42
C GLY A 13 -3.56 14.61 2.25
N ALA A 14 -2.67 14.78 3.23
CA ALA A 14 -1.35 14.15 3.24
C ALA A 14 -1.39 12.76 3.92
N VAL A 15 -0.29 12.04 3.84
CA VAL A 15 -0.10 10.72 4.46
C VAL A 15 0.93 10.83 5.58
N LEU A 16 0.64 10.29 6.77
CA LEU A 16 1.57 10.32 7.89
C LEU A 16 2.85 9.53 7.56
N ALA A 17 3.99 10.19 7.68
CA ALA A 17 5.31 9.59 7.45
C ALA A 17 5.86 8.86 8.69
N GLN A 18 5.21 9.01 9.85
CA GLN A 18 5.57 8.33 11.09
C GLN A 18 4.34 8.01 11.94
N THR A 19 4.50 7.09 12.90
CA THR A 19 3.44 6.73 13.85
C THR A 19 3.40 7.73 15.01
N TYR A 20 2.20 8.15 15.39
CA TYR A 20 1.92 9.03 16.54
C TYR A 20 1.20 8.26 17.62
N ASN A 21 1.81 8.20 18.81
CA ASN A 21 1.21 7.59 20.00
C ASN A 21 0.54 8.67 20.83
N LEU A 22 -0.78 8.74 20.76
CA LEU A 22 -1.60 9.70 21.49
C LEU A 22 -2.29 9.02 22.68
N PRO A 23 -2.70 9.78 23.71
CA PRO A 23 -3.50 9.22 24.79
C PRO A 23 -4.77 8.53 24.26
N GLY A 24 -4.85 7.21 24.41
CA GLY A 24 -6.01 6.41 23.99
C GLY A 24 -6.08 6.05 22.50
N LYS A 25 -5.14 6.52 21.66
CA LYS A 25 -5.13 6.16 20.22
C LYS A 25 -3.72 6.16 19.64
N ILE A 26 -3.41 5.13 18.87
CA ILE A 26 -2.20 5.06 18.04
C ILE A 26 -2.63 5.35 16.61
N ILE A 27 -1.99 6.34 15.98
CA ILE A 27 -2.18 6.65 14.56
C ILE A 27 -0.93 6.20 13.82
N SER A 28 -1.06 5.19 13.00
CA SER A 28 0.07 4.54 12.35
C SER A 28 0.61 5.37 11.18
N LYS A 29 1.89 5.21 10.89
CA LYS A 29 2.50 5.61 9.61
C LYS A 29 1.64 5.07 8.46
N GLY A 30 1.53 5.85 7.38
CA GLY A 30 0.71 5.51 6.22
C GLY A 30 -0.78 5.88 6.35
N THR A 31 -1.20 6.41 7.51
CA THR A 31 -2.58 6.87 7.68
C THR A 31 -2.81 8.16 6.90
N PHE A 32 -3.90 8.21 6.15
CA PHE A 32 -4.35 9.41 5.44
C PHE A 32 -4.89 10.43 6.45
N VAL A 33 -4.44 11.67 6.36
CA VAL A 33 -4.85 12.73 7.29
C VAL A 33 -6.21 13.29 6.88
N THR A 34 -7.22 12.97 7.68
CA THR A 34 -8.59 13.49 7.56
C THR A 34 -8.87 14.49 8.69
N ASN A 35 -9.99 15.19 8.62
CA ASN A 35 -10.45 16.07 9.70
C ASN A 35 -10.56 15.33 11.05
N GLU A 36 -10.95 14.06 11.05
CA GLU A 36 -11.01 13.24 12.25
C GLU A 36 -9.61 13.00 12.84
N ILE A 37 -8.64 12.69 12.00
CA ILE A 37 -7.23 12.49 12.42
C ILE A 37 -6.66 13.80 12.98
N VAL A 38 -6.94 14.93 12.34
CA VAL A 38 -6.53 16.26 12.84
C VAL A 38 -7.06 16.50 14.25
N ALA A 39 -8.33 16.22 14.51
CA ALA A 39 -8.92 16.40 15.84
C ALA A 39 -8.20 15.57 16.93
N TYR A 40 -7.79 14.33 16.60
CA TYR A 40 -6.98 13.51 17.53
C TYR A 40 -5.58 14.09 17.74
N LEU A 41 -4.92 14.56 16.69
CA LEU A 41 -3.59 15.17 16.79
C LEU A 41 -3.60 16.43 17.65
N GLU A 42 -4.61 17.29 17.48
CA GLU A 42 -4.81 18.50 18.27
C GLU A 42 -5.10 18.17 19.75
N THR A 43 -5.95 17.19 20.02
CA THR A 43 -6.22 16.71 21.39
C THR A 43 -4.96 16.18 22.06
N GLY A 44 -4.07 15.58 21.28
CA GLY A 44 -2.75 15.13 21.74
C GLY A 44 -1.69 16.23 21.83
N ASN A 45 -2.05 17.51 21.63
CA ASN A 45 -1.13 18.66 21.59
C ASN A 45 0.03 18.52 20.59
N VAL A 46 -0.19 17.80 19.48
CA VAL A 46 0.80 17.67 18.41
C VAL A 46 0.77 18.95 17.57
N GLN A 47 1.84 19.72 17.64
CA GLN A 47 1.93 20.99 16.90
C GLN A 47 2.43 20.83 15.47
N LYS A 48 3.25 19.82 15.23
CA LYS A 48 3.79 19.50 13.91
C LYS A 48 3.80 18.01 13.66
N ILE A 49 3.48 17.63 12.46
CA ILE A 49 3.51 16.24 12.00
C ILE A 49 4.38 16.11 10.77
N LEU A 50 5.10 15.01 10.70
CA LEU A 50 5.84 14.63 9.51
C LEU A 50 4.90 13.87 8.58
N CYS A 51 4.68 14.40 7.40
CA CYS A 51 3.77 13.81 6.41
C CYS A 51 4.36 13.86 5.00
N ALA A 52 3.94 12.94 4.19
CA ALA A 52 4.18 12.92 2.76
C ALA A 52 3.00 13.61 2.06
N VAL A 53 3.29 14.71 1.39
CA VAL A 53 2.29 15.48 0.62
C VAL A 53 2.31 14.98 -0.82
N PRO A 54 1.17 14.46 -1.34
CA PRO A 54 1.06 14.11 -2.75
C PRO A 54 1.29 15.33 -3.65
N GLU A 55 1.96 15.13 -4.75
CA GLU A 55 2.10 16.12 -5.83
C GLU A 55 1.14 15.79 -6.97
N GLU A 56 0.95 16.74 -7.89
CA GLU A 56 0.12 16.50 -9.07
C GLU A 56 0.70 15.34 -9.89
N GLY A 57 -0.14 14.34 -10.18
CA GLY A 57 0.27 13.12 -10.89
C GLY A 57 0.71 11.95 -9.98
N ASP A 58 0.87 12.17 -8.68
CA ASP A 58 1.10 11.07 -7.74
C ASP A 58 -0.16 10.20 -7.60
N ILE A 59 0.01 8.90 -7.67
CA ILE A 59 -1.03 7.90 -7.48
C ILE A 59 -0.80 7.21 -6.13
N HIS A 60 -1.87 6.98 -5.38
CA HIS A 60 -1.78 6.23 -4.13
C HIS A 60 -1.30 4.80 -4.39
N GLU A 61 -0.46 4.26 -3.50
CA GLU A 61 0.16 2.95 -3.67
C GLU A 61 -0.85 1.82 -3.88
N ASP A 62 -1.99 1.86 -3.20
CA ASP A 62 -3.06 0.86 -3.35
C ASP A 62 -3.76 0.99 -4.71
N GLU A 63 -3.97 2.20 -5.20
CA GLU A 63 -4.52 2.46 -6.54
C GLU A 63 -3.58 1.95 -7.64
N ALA A 64 -2.28 2.22 -7.49
CA ALA A 64 -1.26 1.72 -8.41
C ALA A 64 -1.22 0.18 -8.42
N ALA A 65 -1.24 -0.45 -7.24
CA ALA A 65 -1.28 -1.90 -7.11
C ALA A 65 -2.54 -2.52 -7.72
N GLU A 66 -3.71 -1.90 -7.54
CA GLU A 66 -4.96 -2.34 -8.18
C GLU A 66 -4.90 -2.20 -9.71
N ALA A 67 -4.39 -1.09 -10.22
CA ALA A 67 -4.25 -0.88 -11.66
C ALA A 67 -3.35 -1.94 -12.30
N ILE A 68 -2.19 -2.24 -11.70
CA ILE A 68 -1.30 -3.31 -12.15
C ILE A 68 -2.00 -4.67 -12.08
N SER A 69 -2.67 -4.96 -10.96
CA SER A 69 -3.37 -6.23 -10.80
C SER A 69 -4.49 -6.42 -11.82
N ASN A 70 -5.15 -5.34 -12.24
CA ASN A 70 -6.20 -5.37 -13.24
C ASN A 70 -5.70 -5.65 -14.66
N ALA A 71 -4.43 -5.36 -14.94
CA ALA A 71 -3.79 -5.68 -16.21
C ALA A 71 -3.42 -7.17 -16.34
N ILE A 72 -3.42 -7.92 -15.23
CA ILE A 72 -3.07 -9.35 -15.23
C ILE A 72 -4.32 -10.18 -15.53
N ASP A 73 -4.19 -11.14 -16.47
CA ASP A 73 -5.27 -12.10 -16.75
C ASP A 73 -5.51 -13.02 -15.55
N LYS A 74 -6.78 -13.10 -15.13
CA LYS A 74 -7.20 -13.78 -13.90
C LYS A 74 -7.99 -15.05 -14.19
N ASN A 75 -7.44 -15.97 -14.94
CA ASN A 75 -8.08 -17.26 -15.19
C ASN A 75 -8.07 -18.11 -13.91
N ARG A 76 -9.23 -18.32 -13.28
CA ARG A 76 -9.43 -19.10 -12.04
C ARG A 76 -8.71 -18.56 -10.79
N ILE A 77 -8.21 -17.35 -10.86
CA ILE A 77 -7.68 -16.62 -9.72
C ILE A 77 -8.49 -15.34 -9.51
N TYR A 78 -8.43 -14.80 -8.32
CA TYR A 78 -8.98 -13.48 -8.02
C TYR A 78 -7.93 -12.64 -7.27
N ALA A 79 -8.02 -11.35 -7.44
CA ALA A 79 -7.22 -10.39 -6.70
C ALA A 79 -7.93 -10.04 -5.38
N GLU A 80 -7.21 -10.07 -4.27
CA GLU A 80 -7.70 -9.46 -3.03
C GLU A 80 -7.65 -7.93 -3.17
N LYS A 81 -8.37 -7.24 -2.30
CA LYS A 81 -8.30 -5.78 -2.22
C LYS A 81 -6.85 -5.34 -1.92
N ALA A 82 -6.41 -4.30 -2.60
CA ALA A 82 -5.10 -3.71 -2.35
C ALA A 82 -4.99 -3.21 -0.90
N SER A 83 -3.82 -3.39 -0.33
CA SER A 83 -3.47 -2.88 1.00
C SER A 83 -1.96 -2.70 1.10
N THR A 84 -1.52 -1.52 1.51
CA THR A 84 -0.10 -1.15 1.63
C THR A 84 0.70 -1.42 0.35
N GLY A 85 0.15 -0.97 -0.77
CA GLY A 85 0.78 -1.10 -2.10
C GLY A 85 0.87 -2.53 -2.63
N ARG A 86 0.09 -3.46 -2.07
CA ARG A 86 0.16 -4.88 -2.45
C ARG A 86 -1.21 -5.47 -2.75
N VAL A 87 -1.29 -6.26 -3.81
CA VAL A 87 -2.42 -7.12 -4.14
C VAL A 87 -1.97 -8.58 -4.10
N ASN A 88 -2.71 -9.42 -3.39
CA ASN A 88 -2.49 -10.85 -3.40
C ASN A 88 -3.48 -11.51 -4.38
N PHE A 89 -2.98 -12.45 -5.17
CA PHE A 89 -3.81 -13.31 -6.01
C PHE A 89 -4.05 -14.63 -5.29
N LYS A 90 -5.30 -15.06 -5.28
CA LYS A 90 -5.71 -16.35 -4.70
C LYS A 90 -6.49 -17.17 -5.72
N SER A 91 -6.38 -18.48 -5.63
CA SER A 91 -7.20 -19.39 -6.43
C SER A 91 -8.60 -19.54 -5.82
N GLN A 92 -9.60 -19.77 -6.67
CA GLN A 92 -10.96 -20.04 -6.24
C GLN A 92 -11.16 -21.47 -5.70
N SER A 93 -10.20 -22.37 -5.97
CA SER A 93 -10.24 -23.76 -5.54
C SER A 93 -8.83 -24.31 -5.43
N LEU A 94 -8.68 -25.50 -4.82
CA LEU A 94 -7.41 -26.20 -4.81
C LEU A 94 -6.95 -26.46 -6.24
N CYS A 95 -5.80 -25.95 -6.62
CA CYS A 95 -5.27 -26.03 -7.98
C CYS A 95 -3.74 -26.01 -7.99
N LEU A 96 -3.18 -26.44 -9.11
CA LEU A 96 -1.77 -26.28 -9.40
C LEU A 96 -1.56 -24.94 -10.10
N VAL A 97 -0.76 -24.07 -9.51
CA VAL A 97 -0.37 -22.79 -10.12
C VAL A 97 0.71 -23.06 -11.18
N ARG A 98 0.45 -22.60 -12.40
CA ARG A 98 1.42 -22.58 -13.50
C ARG A 98 1.73 -21.13 -13.87
N TYR A 99 2.99 -20.86 -14.12
CA TYR A 99 3.45 -19.54 -14.52
C TYR A 99 4.69 -19.65 -15.40
N GLU A 100 4.93 -18.62 -16.19
CA GLU A 100 6.13 -18.49 -17.00
C GLU A 100 7.12 -17.56 -16.31
N ARG A 101 8.27 -18.12 -15.93
CA ARG A 101 9.31 -17.37 -15.17
C ARG A 101 9.83 -16.16 -15.92
N ASP A 102 9.96 -16.27 -17.23
CA ASP A 102 10.49 -15.18 -18.05
C ASP A 102 9.52 -14.00 -18.10
N LEU A 103 8.21 -14.25 -18.20
CA LEU A 103 7.20 -13.18 -18.13
C LEU A 103 7.18 -12.46 -16.77
N ILE A 104 7.33 -13.20 -15.67
CA ILE A 104 7.43 -12.60 -14.35
C ILE A 104 8.68 -11.72 -14.24
N LYS A 105 9.79 -12.20 -14.78
CA LYS A 105 11.03 -11.41 -14.84
C LYS A 105 10.85 -10.13 -15.67
N GLU A 106 10.19 -10.23 -16.82
CA GLU A 106 9.89 -9.08 -17.67
C GLU A 106 9.04 -8.03 -16.93
N VAL A 107 8.00 -8.44 -16.20
CA VAL A 107 7.19 -7.53 -15.37
C VAL A 107 8.05 -6.82 -14.33
N ASN A 108 8.93 -7.54 -13.64
CA ASN A 108 9.83 -6.97 -12.63
C ASN A 108 10.94 -6.08 -13.22
N LEU A 109 11.14 -6.10 -14.52
CA LEU A 109 12.11 -5.24 -15.22
C LEU A 109 11.46 -3.97 -15.80
N VAL A 110 10.14 -3.84 -15.74
CA VAL A 110 9.45 -2.65 -16.26
C VAL A 110 9.82 -1.41 -15.47
N ASP A 111 9.82 -1.51 -14.14
CA ASP A 111 10.19 -0.43 -13.25
C ASP A 111 10.64 -1.00 -11.90
N GLU A 112 11.61 -0.36 -11.26
CA GLU A 112 12.17 -0.79 -9.96
C GLU A 112 11.16 -0.73 -8.80
N SER A 113 10.10 0.05 -8.94
CA SER A 113 9.02 0.16 -7.96
C SER A 113 7.98 -0.98 -8.06
N ILE A 114 8.03 -1.77 -9.13
CA ILE A 114 7.10 -2.89 -9.37
C ILE A 114 7.78 -4.20 -8.98
N ALA A 115 7.14 -4.97 -8.09
CA ALA A 115 7.60 -6.29 -7.72
C ALA A 115 6.46 -7.31 -7.83
N PHE A 116 6.61 -8.25 -8.74
CA PHE A 116 5.74 -9.41 -8.86
C PHE A 116 6.46 -10.65 -8.31
N SER A 117 5.91 -11.25 -7.27
CA SER A 117 6.45 -12.46 -6.66
C SER A 117 5.45 -13.60 -6.69
N ILE A 118 5.96 -14.81 -6.71
CA ILE A 118 5.18 -16.04 -6.74
C ILE A 118 5.64 -16.97 -5.63
N VAL A 119 4.73 -17.83 -5.19
CA VAL A 119 5.08 -18.95 -4.33
C VAL A 119 5.81 -20.00 -5.18
N GLU A 120 6.95 -20.48 -4.73
CA GLU A 120 7.68 -21.53 -5.45
C GLU A 120 6.82 -22.79 -5.64
N HIS A 121 7.01 -23.46 -6.76
CA HIS A 121 6.38 -24.74 -7.01
C HIS A 121 6.72 -25.73 -5.90
N LEU A 122 5.71 -26.35 -5.31
CA LEU A 122 5.84 -27.37 -4.28
C LEU A 122 6.54 -26.90 -2.98
N SER A 123 6.56 -25.60 -2.71
CA SER A 123 6.82 -25.14 -1.37
C SER A 123 5.72 -25.73 -0.49
N LEU A 124 5.99 -26.87 0.13
CA LEU A 124 5.24 -27.35 1.27
C LEU A 124 5.50 -26.33 2.37
N ILE A 125 4.61 -25.35 2.49
CA ILE A 125 4.56 -24.55 3.70
C ILE A 125 4.20 -25.56 4.77
N HIS A 126 5.16 -25.90 5.59
CA HIS A 126 4.89 -26.64 6.80
C HIS A 126 4.00 -25.75 7.66
N ILE A 127 2.76 -26.13 7.67
CA ILE A 127 1.78 -25.59 8.60
C ILE A 127 2.13 -26.11 9.98
#